data_650ffd6f5a67f10b540d2194db77fac1
#
_entry.id   650ffd6f5a67f10b540d2194db77fac1
#
_cell.length_a   1.000
_cell.length_b   1.000
_cell.length_c   1.000
_cell.angle_alpha   90.00
_cell.angle_beta   90.00
_cell.angle_gamma   90.00
#
_symmetry.space_group_name_H-M   'P 1'
#
loop_
_entity.id
_entity.type
_entity.pdbx_description
1 polymer ?
#
loop_
_entity_poly.entity_id
_entity_poly.type
_entity_poly.pdbx_seq_one_letter_code
_entity_poly.pdbx_strand_id
1 'polypeptide(L)'
;NRIWGNSELVTLMSLFNKTIIFTLFSVLAILITFVSIVLANGLATYLVEIVWKLLLFNVLLFIFILFPMYFFGLLRIKKIDQAKSDQRMQSSRQHLAINLVIKFVLLCLFIGTFIASYQSLQTLNTRLANIDVWEATKDIFKVKVGVLPEGIQDNLKADKELNNNLSAFYEEGTSKKEMFLMYSNNFQRSETNTFFYETYLKKDSEINSPEGNSVEIDFNYLKLNPIKSIKGQNVEKEAIISDKVLNIIVPNSKKGLEKDIKNTFLDYFYFQKVEVANIYNKALDLPAVALSKEDLSVNIIYAENNQDYFSYDSNTGDF
;
A
#
# COMPACT_ATOMS: atom_id res chain seq x y z
N ASN A 1 -30.07 -14.12 -46.69
CA ASN A 1 -30.34 -15.58 -46.53
C ASN A 1 -31.86 -15.90 -46.66
N ARG A 2 -32.79 -14.99 -46.32
CA ARG A 2 -34.23 -15.16 -46.55
C ARG A 2 -34.59 -15.20 -48.06
N ILE A 3 -33.84 -14.53 -48.89
CA ILE A 3 -34.04 -14.47 -50.34
C ILE A 3 -33.88 -15.86 -50.99
N TRP A 4 -33.17 -16.77 -50.32
CA TRP A 4 -32.89 -18.12 -50.82
C TRP A 4 -33.70 -19.22 -50.14
N GLY A 5 -34.84 -18.90 -49.49
CA GLY A 5 -35.76 -19.89 -48.91
C GLY A 5 -35.30 -20.60 -47.65
N ASN A 6 -34.22 -20.12 -46.99
CA ASN A 6 -33.77 -20.69 -45.71
C ASN A 6 -34.80 -20.37 -44.61
N SER A 7 -35.14 -21.39 -43.83
CA SER A 7 -36.03 -21.22 -42.68
C SER A 7 -35.41 -20.25 -41.67
N GLU A 8 -36.23 -19.51 -40.94
CA GLU A 8 -35.80 -18.55 -39.92
C GLU A 8 -34.91 -19.20 -38.85
N LEU A 9 -35.23 -20.45 -38.54
CA LEU A 9 -34.47 -21.26 -37.57
C LEU A 9 -33.06 -21.53 -38.05
N VAL A 10 -32.85 -21.83 -39.33
CA VAL A 10 -31.50 -22.05 -39.92
C VAL A 10 -30.67 -20.76 -39.88
N THR A 11 -31.30 -19.62 -40.18
CA THR A 11 -30.63 -18.32 -40.12
C THR A 11 -30.20 -17.98 -38.68
N LEU A 12 -31.07 -18.24 -37.72
CA LEU A 12 -30.82 -17.98 -36.29
C LEU A 12 -29.69 -18.93 -35.74
N MET A 13 -29.76 -20.23 -36.11
CA MET A 13 -28.71 -21.17 -35.78
C MET A 13 -27.34 -20.77 -36.38
N SER A 14 -27.35 -20.30 -37.62
CA SER A 14 -26.10 -19.82 -38.25
C SER A 14 -25.52 -18.59 -37.55
N LEU A 15 -26.34 -17.62 -37.13
CA LEU A 15 -25.92 -16.47 -36.37
C LEU A 15 -25.41 -16.88 -34.98
N PHE A 16 -26.10 -17.79 -34.32
CA PHE A 16 -25.70 -18.30 -33.01
C PHE A 16 -24.34 -19.02 -33.06
N ASN A 17 -24.16 -19.91 -34.04
CA ASN A 17 -22.86 -20.60 -34.22
C ASN A 17 -21.73 -19.61 -34.50
N LYS A 18 -21.92 -18.59 -35.32
CA LYS A 18 -20.92 -17.55 -35.57
C LYS A 18 -20.56 -16.77 -34.29
N THR A 19 -21.59 -16.44 -33.49
CA THR A 19 -21.38 -15.74 -32.23
C THR A 19 -20.62 -16.61 -31.22
N ILE A 20 -20.95 -17.90 -31.11
CA ILE A 20 -20.23 -18.84 -30.25
C ILE A 20 -18.77 -18.94 -30.69
N ILE A 21 -18.51 -19.16 -31.98
CA ILE A 21 -17.15 -19.27 -32.52
C ILE A 21 -16.36 -17.98 -32.21
N PHE A 22 -16.93 -16.82 -32.46
CA PHE A 22 -16.27 -15.55 -32.17
C PHE A 22 -15.97 -15.38 -30.68
N THR A 23 -16.92 -15.74 -29.80
CA THR A 23 -16.74 -15.68 -28.35
C THR A 23 -15.63 -16.64 -27.88
N LEU A 24 -15.60 -17.86 -28.41
CA LEU A 24 -14.54 -18.83 -28.10
C LEU A 24 -13.14 -18.31 -28.49
N PHE A 25 -13.02 -17.72 -29.71
CA PHE A 25 -11.76 -17.11 -30.12
C PHE A 25 -11.35 -15.94 -29.23
N SER A 26 -12.30 -15.10 -28.82
CA SER A 26 -12.04 -13.98 -27.92
C SER A 26 -11.56 -14.46 -26.53
N VAL A 27 -12.23 -15.46 -25.96
CA VAL A 27 -11.83 -16.08 -24.69
C VAL A 27 -10.44 -16.70 -24.78
N LEU A 28 -10.14 -17.39 -25.88
CA LEU A 28 -8.83 -17.99 -26.09
C LEU A 28 -7.73 -16.92 -26.20
N ALA A 29 -7.96 -15.84 -26.92
CA ALA A 29 -7.05 -14.71 -27.02
C ALA A 29 -6.79 -14.05 -25.66
N ILE A 30 -7.83 -13.82 -24.86
CA ILE A 30 -7.71 -13.28 -23.50
C ILE A 30 -6.90 -14.23 -22.62
N LEU A 31 -7.17 -15.53 -22.66
CA LEU A 31 -6.43 -16.54 -21.89
C LEU A 31 -4.95 -16.55 -22.27
N ILE A 32 -4.62 -16.57 -23.56
CA ILE A 32 -3.22 -16.57 -24.01
C ILE A 32 -2.50 -15.31 -23.53
N THR A 33 -3.11 -14.14 -23.70
CA THR A 33 -2.53 -12.87 -23.27
C THR A 33 -2.30 -12.88 -21.76
N PHE A 34 -3.29 -13.33 -21.00
CA PHE A 34 -3.23 -13.35 -19.54
C PHE A 34 -2.15 -14.34 -19.05
N VAL A 35 -2.11 -15.57 -19.60
CA VAL A 35 -1.07 -16.56 -19.25
C VAL A 35 0.32 -16.01 -19.57
N SER A 36 0.48 -15.33 -20.70
CA SER A 36 1.76 -14.71 -21.06
C SER A 36 2.19 -13.64 -20.05
N ILE A 37 1.27 -12.81 -19.59
CA ILE A 37 1.54 -11.79 -18.57
C ILE A 37 1.91 -12.43 -17.23
N VAL A 38 1.17 -13.46 -16.78
CA VAL A 38 1.43 -14.18 -15.53
C VAL A 38 2.81 -14.83 -15.54
N LEU A 39 3.16 -15.48 -16.65
CA LEU A 39 4.48 -16.11 -16.80
C LEU A 39 5.62 -15.08 -16.86
N ALA A 40 5.42 -13.98 -17.59
CA ALA A 40 6.41 -12.91 -17.67
C ALA A 40 6.72 -12.26 -16.32
N ASN A 41 5.77 -12.28 -15.38
CA ASN A 41 5.92 -11.74 -14.02
C ASN A 41 6.29 -12.80 -12.96
N GLY A 42 6.68 -14.01 -13.34
CA GLY A 42 7.12 -15.04 -12.41
C GLY A 42 6.03 -15.67 -11.53
N LEU A 43 4.74 -15.43 -11.84
CA LEU A 43 3.58 -15.84 -11.05
C LEU A 43 3.05 -17.24 -11.40
N ALA A 44 3.91 -18.13 -11.90
CA ALA A 44 3.54 -19.47 -12.37
C ALA A 44 2.81 -20.32 -11.31
N THR A 45 3.11 -20.14 -10.03
CA THR A 45 2.48 -20.84 -8.90
C THR A 45 0.99 -20.56 -8.77
N TYR A 46 0.54 -19.37 -9.15
CA TYR A 46 -0.87 -18.95 -9.07
C TYR A 46 -1.65 -19.15 -10.37
N LEU A 47 -0.98 -19.62 -11.43
CA LEU A 47 -1.53 -19.68 -12.76
C LEU A 47 -2.81 -20.52 -12.83
N VAL A 48 -2.83 -21.68 -12.18
CA VAL A 48 -3.98 -22.60 -12.19
C VAL A 48 -5.20 -21.97 -11.56
N GLU A 49 -5.04 -21.32 -10.40
CA GLU A 49 -6.14 -20.69 -9.67
C GLU A 49 -6.74 -19.51 -10.45
N ILE A 50 -5.87 -18.68 -11.04
CA ILE A 50 -6.30 -17.50 -11.79
C ILE A 50 -6.97 -17.92 -13.10
N VAL A 51 -6.43 -18.88 -13.82
CA VAL A 51 -7.02 -19.40 -15.07
C VAL A 51 -8.39 -20.00 -14.79
N TRP A 52 -8.56 -20.75 -13.69
CA TRP A 52 -9.86 -21.32 -13.31
C TRP A 52 -10.89 -20.23 -13.00
N LYS A 53 -10.55 -19.20 -12.21
CA LYS A 53 -11.42 -18.07 -11.91
C LYS A 53 -11.83 -17.31 -13.18
N LEU A 54 -10.89 -17.12 -14.11
CA LEU A 54 -11.13 -16.44 -15.38
C LEU A 54 -12.01 -17.25 -16.32
N LEU A 55 -11.85 -18.56 -16.37
CA LEU A 55 -12.75 -19.48 -17.10
C LEU A 55 -14.15 -19.43 -16.53
N LEU A 56 -14.31 -19.53 -15.20
CA LEU A 56 -15.61 -19.50 -14.53
C LEU A 56 -16.33 -18.16 -14.79
N PHE A 57 -15.60 -17.05 -14.73
CA PHE A 57 -16.15 -15.72 -15.07
C PHE A 57 -16.63 -15.66 -16.52
N ASN A 58 -15.85 -16.17 -17.48
CA ASN A 58 -16.25 -16.19 -18.89
C ASN A 58 -17.47 -17.09 -19.14
N VAL A 59 -17.59 -18.23 -18.46
CA VAL A 59 -18.78 -19.11 -18.53
C VAL A 59 -20.02 -18.38 -18.01
N LEU A 60 -19.92 -17.69 -16.86
CA LEU A 60 -21.01 -16.89 -16.31
C LEU A 60 -21.41 -15.77 -17.27
N LEU A 61 -20.45 -15.05 -17.83
CA LEU A 61 -20.68 -13.99 -18.80
C LEU A 61 -21.37 -14.50 -20.06
N PHE A 62 -20.97 -15.68 -20.53
CA PHE A 62 -21.61 -16.38 -21.65
C PHE A 62 -23.08 -16.69 -21.33
N ILE A 63 -23.37 -17.26 -20.16
CA ILE A 63 -24.73 -17.60 -19.74
C ILE A 63 -25.59 -16.33 -19.61
N PHE A 64 -25.09 -15.29 -18.95
CA PHE A 64 -25.87 -14.07 -18.67
C PHE A 64 -26.08 -13.17 -19.89
N ILE A 65 -25.18 -13.21 -20.88
CA ILE A 65 -25.30 -12.34 -22.07
C ILE A 65 -25.90 -13.10 -23.27
N LEU A 66 -25.37 -14.26 -23.61
CA LEU A 66 -25.75 -14.96 -24.82
C LEU A 66 -27.08 -15.70 -24.67
N PHE A 67 -27.37 -16.26 -23.50
CA PHE A 67 -28.64 -16.95 -23.27
C PHE A 67 -29.87 -16.01 -23.38
N PRO A 68 -29.88 -14.84 -22.73
CA PRO A 68 -30.95 -13.87 -22.93
C PRO A 68 -31.04 -13.36 -24.37
N MET A 69 -29.91 -13.07 -25.02
CA MET A 69 -29.92 -12.64 -26.43
C MET A 69 -30.57 -13.69 -27.35
N TYR A 70 -30.22 -14.95 -27.15
CA TYR A 70 -30.79 -16.07 -27.90
C TYR A 70 -32.28 -16.21 -27.61
N PHE A 71 -32.69 -16.21 -26.36
CA PHE A 71 -34.08 -16.35 -25.92
C PHE A 71 -34.95 -15.21 -26.43
N PHE A 72 -34.53 -13.97 -26.28
CA PHE A 72 -35.24 -12.80 -26.82
C PHE A 72 -35.24 -12.78 -28.35
N GLY A 73 -34.21 -13.26 -29.01
CA GLY A 73 -34.15 -13.45 -30.45
C GLY A 73 -35.21 -14.42 -30.95
N LEU A 74 -35.38 -15.57 -30.28
CA LEU A 74 -36.42 -16.56 -30.60
C LEU A 74 -37.82 -16.01 -30.38
N LEU A 75 -38.09 -15.34 -29.27
CA LEU A 75 -39.42 -14.74 -28.99
C LEU A 75 -39.78 -13.71 -30.02
N ARG A 76 -38.83 -13.00 -30.56
CA ARG A 76 -39.06 -11.94 -31.55
C ARG A 76 -39.30 -12.48 -32.92
N ILE A 77 -38.66 -13.57 -33.34
CA ILE A 77 -38.94 -14.23 -34.62
C ILE A 77 -40.41 -14.68 -34.67
N LYS A 78 -40.95 -15.25 -33.58
CA LYS A 78 -42.36 -15.62 -33.47
C LYS A 78 -43.33 -14.46 -33.60
N LYS A 79 -42.96 -13.23 -33.22
CA LYS A 79 -43.82 -12.02 -33.34
C LYS A 79 -43.75 -11.35 -34.72
N ILE A 80 -42.64 -11.52 -35.46
CA ILE A 80 -42.47 -10.85 -36.77
C ILE A 80 -43.35 -11.46 -37.87
N ASP A 81 -43.76 -12.72 -37.75
CA ASP A 81 -44.67 -13.37 -38.72
C ASP A 81 -46.08 -12.78 -38.73
N GLN A 82 -46.40 -11.93 -37.72
CA GLN A 82 -47.77 -11.33 -37.62
C GLN A 82 -47.85 -9.84 -37.98
N ALA A 83 -46.73 -9.13 -38.22
CA ALA A 83 -46.73 -7.69 -38.43
C ALA A 83 -46.29 -7.29 -39.84
N LYS A 84 -47.19 -6.58 -40.55
CA LYS A 84 -47.00 -6.09 -41.91
C LYS A 84 -45.86 -5.09 -42.09
N SER A 85 -45.41 -4.99 -43.33
CA SER A 85 -44.25 -4.37 -43.94
C SER A 85 -43.84 -2.94 -43.51
N ASP A 86 -44.74 -2.09 -43.03
CA ASP A 86 -44.46 -0.65 -42.81
C ASP A 86 -43.82 -0.32 -41.47
N GLN A 87 -43.83 -1.24 -40.49
CA GLN A 87 -43.15 -1.06 -39.22
C GLN A 87 -41.65 -1.43 -39.27
N ARG A 88 -41.12 -1.94 -40.37
CA ARG A 88 -39.77 -2.45 -40.50
C ARG A 88 -38.67 -1.35 -40.37
N MET A 89 -38.95 -0.15 -40.88
CA MET A 89 -37.94 0.90 -40.91
C MET A 89 -37.75 1.56 -39.55
N GLN A 90 -38.78 1.75 -38.76
CA GLN A 90 -38.74 2.32 -37.42
C GLN A 90 -38.16 1.33 -36.39
N SER A 91 -38.49 0.06 -36.53
CA SER A 91 -37.93 -1.04 -35.75
C SER A 91 -36.40 -1.20 -35.98
N SER A 92 -35.91 -0.98 -37.21
CA SER A 92 -34.48 -1.08 -37.52
C SER A 92 -33.64 -0.01 -36.82
N ARG A 93 -34.12 1.24 -36.73
CA ARG A 93 -33.40 2.33 -36.02
C ARG A 93 -33.33 2.11 -34.52
N GLN A 94 -34.41 1.64 -33.89
CA GLN A 94 -34.44 1.32 -32.47
C GLN A 94 -33.45 0.18 -32.12
N HIS A 95 -33.33 -0.83 -33.02
CA HIS A 95 -32.39 -1.92 -32.83
C HIS A 95 -30.92 -1.48 -32.94
N LEU A 96 -30.66 -0.56 -33.86
CA LEU A 96 -29.34 0.02 -34.02
C LEU A 96 -28.95 0.80 -32.74
N ALA A 97 -29.86 1.61 -32.21
CA ALA A 97 -29.66 2.38 -30.99
C ALA A 97 -29.41 1.47 -29.77
N ILE A 98 -30.23 0.43 -29.57
CA ILE A 98 -30.07 -0.53 -28.47
C ILE A 98 -28.72 -1.27 -28.56
N ASN A 99 -28.36 -1.73 -29.76
CA ASN A 99 -27.10 -2.40 -30.00
C ASN A 99 -25.89 -1.47 -29.70
N LEU A 100 -26.01 -0.18 -30.04
CA LEU A 100 -24.97 0.80 -29.77
C LEU A 100 -24.84 1.09 -28.27
N VAL A 101 -25.95 1.21 -27.55
CA VAL A 101 -25.96 1.36 -26.08
C VAL A 101 -25.32 0.12 -25.40
N ILE A 102 -25.71 -1.10 -25.82
CA ILE A 102 -25.13 -2.32 -25.27
C ILE A 102 -23.60 -2.37 -25.49
N LYS A 103 -23.15 -2.03 -26.69
CA LYS A 103 -21.70 -1.97 -27.01
C LYS A 103 -20.99 -0.92 -26.17
N PHE A 104 -21.59 0.24 -25.97
CA PHE A 104 -21.04 1.29 -25.14
C PHE A 104 -20.91 0.84 -23.67
N VAL A 105 -21.93 0.23 -23.09
CA VAL A 105 -21.89 -0.32 -21.73
C VAL A 105 -20.82 -1.40 -21.61
N LEU A 106 -20.73 -2.31 -22.58
CA LEU A 106 -19.69 -3.35 -22.59
C LEU A 106 -18.28 -2.74 -22.68
N LEU A 107 -18.10 -1.70 -23.48
CA LEU A 107 -16.83 -0.98 -23.58
C LEU A 107 -16.45 -0.31 -22.25
N CYS A 108 -17.40 0.34 -21.58
CA CYS A 108 -17.17 0.94 -20.26
C CYS A 108 -16.79 -0.11 -19.21
N LEU A 109 -17.48 -1.25 -19.19
CA LEU A 109 -17.13 -2.37 -18.30
C LEU A 109 -15.74 -2.93 -18.60
N PHE A 110 -15.39 -3.07 -19.87
CA PHE A 110 -14.06 -3.53 -20.28
C PHE A 110 -12.97 -2.57 -19.82
N ILE A 111 -13.15 -1.27 -20.03
CA ILE A 111 -12.20 -0.24 -19.58
C ILE A 111 -12.07 -0.27 -18.05
N GLY A 112 -13.19 -0.35 -17.32
CA GLY A 112 -13.18 -0.43 -15.86
C GLY A 112 -12.44 -1.66 -15.33
N THR A 113 -12.68 -2.83 -15.93
CA THR A 113 -11.95 -4.06 -15.54
C THR A 113 -10.47 -4.00 -15.91
N PHE A 114 -10.12 -3.38 -17.02
CA PHE A 114 -8.72 -3.19 -17.41
C PHE A 114 -7.97 -2.30 -16.42
N ILE A 115 -8.56 -1.16 -16.02
CA ILE A 115 -7.98 -0.26 -15.02
C ILE A 115 -7.79 -0.98 -13.67
N ALA A 116 -8.83 -1.69 -13.20
CA ALA A 116 -8.76 -2.46 -11.95
C ALA A 116 -7.68 -3.56 -12.00
N SER A 117 -7.55 -4.24 -13.13
CA SER A 117 -6.52 -5.26 -13.33
C SER A 117 -5.11 -4.66 -13.35
N TYR A 118 -4.94 -3.49 -13.97
CA TYR A 118 -3.66 -2.79 -13.98
C TYR A 118 -3.23 -2.33 -12.58
N GLN A 119 -4.16 -1.76 -11.80
CA GLN A 119 -3.92 -1.39 -10.41
C GLN A 119 -3.56 -2.60 -9.54
N SER A 120 -4.26 -3.73 -9.74
CA SER A 120 -3.95 -4.97 -9.03
C SER A 120 -2.57 -5.52 -9.38
N LEU A 121 -2.15 -5.41 -10.64
CA LEU A 121 -0.80 -5.78 -11.09
C LEU A 121 0.27 -4.88 -10.46
N GLN A 122 0.05 -3.58 -10.39
CA GLN A 122 0.98 -2.67 -9.71
C GLN A 122 1.11 -3.03 -8.23
N THR A 123 0.00 -3.22 -7.52
CA THR A 123 0.00 -3.65 -6.12
C THR A 123 0.74 -4.98 -5.95
N LEU A 124 0.53 -5.94 -6.86
CA LEU A 124 1.21 -7.22 -6.82
C LEU A 124 2.72 -7.09 -7.02
N ASN A 125 3.16 -6.28 -7.98
CA ASN A 125 4.58 -6.03 -8.22
C ASN A 125 5.25 -5.36 -7.00
N THR A 126 4.57 -4.42 -6.37
CA THR A 126 5.05 -3.81 -5.12
C THR A 126 5.18 -4.85 -4.00
N ARG A 127 4.18 -5.73 -3.85
CA ARG A 127 4.23 -6.81 -2.86
C ARG A 127 5.33 -7.83 -3.14
N LEU A 128 5.59 -8.16 -4.41
CA LEU A 128 6.69 -9.05 -4.78
C LEU A 128 8.05 -8.43 -4.50
N ALA A 129 8.24 -7.14 -4.83
CA ALA A 129 9.45 -6.41 -4.47
C ALA A 129 9.67 -6.40 -2.95
N ASN A 130 8.60 -6.26 -2.17
CA ASN A 130 8.66 -6.35 -0.70
C ASN A 130 9.03 -7.76 -0.22
N ILE A 131 8.59 -8.84 -0.90
CA ILE A 131 8.98 -10.21 -0.54
C ILE A 131 10.48 -10.41 -0.68
N ASP A 132 11.10 -9.92 -1.75
CA ASP A 132 12.55 -10.00 -1.94
C ASP A 132 13.31 -9.27 -0.83
N VAL A 133 12.81 -8.11 -0.39
CA VAL A 133 13.38 -7.38 0.75
C VAL A 133 13.22 -8.17 2.04
N TRP A 134 12.04 -8.77 2.29
CA TRP A 134 11.81 -9.63 3.45
C TRP A 134 12.70 -10.88 3.44
N GLU A 135 12.94 -11.48 2.28
CA GLU A 135 13.85 -12.62 2.16
C GLU A 135 15.30 -12.23 2.51
N ALA A 136 15.71 -11.03 2.14
CA ALA A 136 17.01 -10.47 2.53
C ALA A 136 17.13 -10.23 4.05
N THR A 137 16.00 -10.16 4.77
CA THR A 137 15.97 -9.93 6.23
C THR A 137 15.73 -11.19 7.05
N LYS A 138 15.80 -12.37 6.45
CA LYS A 138 15.52 -13.67 7.12
C LYS A 138 16.33 -13.94 8.40
N ASP A 139 17.52 -13.33 8.51
CA ASP A 139 18.42 -13.47 9.65
C ASP A 139 18.28 -12.29 10.64
N ILE A 140 17.31 -11.39 10.43
CA ILE A 140 17.05 -10.26 11.31
C ILE A 140 15.83 -10.58 12.18
N PHE A 141 15.99 -10.43 13.49
CA PHE A 141 14.97 -10.74 14.48
C PHE A 141 14.52 -9.47 15.19
N LYS A 142 13.21 -9.26 15.27
CA LYS A 142 12.65 -8.18 16.08
C LYS A 142 12.68 -8.58 17.55
N VAL A 143 13.43 -7.83 18.34
CA VAL A 143 13.42 -7.98 19.80
C VAL A 143 12.21 -7.23 20.34
N LYS A 144 11.35 -7.95 21.04
CA LYS A 144 10.23 -7.36 21.76
C LYS A 144 10.46 -7.51 23.26
N VAL A 145 10.47 -6.40 23.97
CA VAL A 145 10.44 -6.44 25.43
C VAL A 145 9.14 -7.10 25.87
N GLY A 146 9.24 -8.11 26.71
CA GLY A 146 8.06 -8.87 27.19
C GLY A 146 7.10 -8.01 28.00
N VAL A 147 6.03 -8.61 28.47
CA VAL A 147 5.08 -7.94 29.36
C VAL A 147 5.83 -7.50 30.62
N LEU A 148 5.74 -6.21 30.93
CA LEU A 148 6.29 -5.68 32.16
C LEU A 148 5.60 -6.39 33.35
N PRO A 149 6.34 -6.83 34.36
CA PRO A 149 5.73 -7.38 35.57
C PRO A 149 4.74 -6.40 36.20
N GLU A 150 3.63 -6.90 36.74
CA GLU A 150 2.67 -6.08 37.45
C GLU A 150 3.36 -5.23 38.54
N GLY A 151 3.04 -3.96 38.60
CA GLY A 151 3.57 -3.01 39.59
C GLY A 151 4.87 -2.28 39.18
N ILE A 152 5.52 -2.61 38.05
CA ILE A 152 6.67 -1.81 37.58
C ILE A 152 6.20 -0.42 37.16
N GLN A 153 5.04 -0.29 36.49
CA GLN A 153 4.51 1.00 36.05
C GLN A 153 4.24 1.97 37.21
N ASP A 154 3.93 1.45 38.40
CA ASP A 154 3.66 2.24 39.60
C ASP A 154 4.91 2.43 40.48
N ASN A 155 6.04 1.82 40.10
CA ASN A 155 7.31 1.86 40.84
C ASN A 155 8.41 2.50 39.98
N LEU A 156 8.56 3.81 40.08
CA LEU A 156 9.53 4.59 39.30
C LEU A 156 10.98 4.10 39.47
N LYS A 157 11.35 3.52 40.62
CA LYS A 157 12.67 2.94 40.80
C LYS A 157 12.89 1.69 39.95
N ALA A 158 11.92 0.78 39.97
CA ALA A 158 11.98 -0.45 39.17
C ALA A 158 11.90 -0.12 37.66
N ASP A 159 11.09 0.85 37.28
CA ASP A 159 11.02 1.32 35.89
C ASP A 159 12.34 1.94 35.43
N LYS A 160 12.99 2.78 36.24
CA LYS A 160 14.31 3.32 35.93
C LYS A 160 15.40 2.24 35.82
N GLU A 161 15.37 1.25 36.70
CA GLU A 161 16.32 0.13 36.64
C GLU A 161 16.12 -0.69 35.34
N LEU A 162 14.88 -0.96 34.97
CA LEU A 162 14.56 -1.61 33.72
C LEU A 162 15.06 -0.81 32.52
N ASN A 163 14.78 0.50 32.49
CA ASN A 163 15.24 1.37 31.40
C ASN A 163 16.76 1.43 31.31
N ASN A 164 17.47 1.45 32.43
CA ASN A 164 18.92 1.38 32.44
C ASN A 164 19.46 0.04 31.89
N ASN A 165 18.80 -1.07 32.24
CA ASN A 165 19.20 -2.40 31.74
C ASN A 165 18.90 -2.52 30.22
N LEU A 166 17.79 -1.98 29.74
CA LEU A 166 17.47 -1.93 28.31
C LEU A 166 18.45 -1.04 27.54
N SER A 167 18.84 0.11 28.11
CA SER A 167 19.87 0.98 27.53
C SER A 167 21.22 0.27 27.42
N ALA A 168 21.66 -0.37 28.49
CA ALA A 168 22.91 -1.12 28.49
C ALA A 168 22.91 -2.28 27.48
N PHE A 169 21.78 -3.01 27.38
CA PHE A 169 21.60 -4.07 26.39
C PHE A 169 21.67 -3.51 24.96
N TYR A 170 20.97 -2.39 24.70
CA TYR A 170 21.00 -1.72 23.41
C TYR A 170 22.38 -1.21 23.05
N GLU A 171 23.10 -0.56 23.99
CA GLU A 171 24.44 -0.05 23.78
C GLU A 171 25.46 -1.19 23.49
N GLU A 172 25.36 -2.31 24.19
CA GLU A 172 26.18 -3.48 23.92
C GLU A 172 25.92 -4.06 22.53
N GLY A 173 24.67 -4.29 22.18
CA GLY A 173 24.30 -4.86 20.89
C GLY A 173 24.67 -3.95 19.71
N THR A 174 24.42 -2.64 19.85
CA THR A 174 24.76 -1.67 18.80
C THR A 174 26.24 -1.46 18.62
N SER A 175 27.03 -1.49 19.70
CA SER A 175 28.50 -1.40 19.64
C SER A 175 29.13 -2.57 18.88
N LYS A 176 28.55 -3.77 19.00
CA LYS A 176 28.97 -4.97 18.27
C LYS A 176 28.44 -5.00 16.84
N LYS A 177 27.58 -4.03 16.46
CA LYS A 177 26.85 -3.99 15.16
C LYS A 177 25.90 -5.18 14.93
N GLU A 178 25.46 -5.81 16.00
CA GLU A 178 24.51 -6.94 15.98
C GLU A 178 23.06 -6.47 16.12
N MET A 179 22.85 -5.21 16.48
CA MET A 179 21.54 -4.60 16.67
C MET A 179 21.45 -3.24 15.97
N PHE A 180 20.23 -2.89 15.62
CA PHE A 180 19.87 -1.54 15.20
C PHE A 180 18.50 -1.16 15.78
N LEU A 181 18.24 0.14 15.88
CA LEU A 181 16.95 0.68 16.25
C LEU A 181 16.17 1.10 15.01
N MET A 182 14.92 0.64 14.93
CA MET A 182 13.91 1.14 14.04
C MET A 182 12.56 1.14 14.77
N TYR A 183 12.05 2.33 15.06
CA TYR A 183 10.76 2.50 15.73
C TYR A 183 9.80 3.25 14.84
N SER A 184 8.73 2.58 14.43
CA SER A 184 7.72 3.06 13.50
C SER A 184 6.28 2.79 13.96
N ASN A 185 6.07 2.58 15.27
CA ASN A 185 4.76 2.18 15.81
C ASN A 185 3.64 3.20 15.52
N ASN A 186 3.98 4.47 15.38
CA ASN A 186 3.06 5.53 14.99
C ASN A 186 2.47 5.34 13.58
N PHE A 187 3.13 4.57 12.72
CA PHE A 187 2.64 4.20 11.39
C PHE A 187 1.82 2.91 11.36
N GLN A 188 1.60 2.27 12.50
CA GLN A 188 0.67 1.13 12.57
C GLN A 188 -0.76 1.59 12.27
N ARG A 189 -1.53 0.73 11.61
CA ARG A 189 -2.93 1.00 11.30
C ARG A 189 -3.83 0.49 12.40
N SER A 190 -4.83 1.30 12.76
CA SER A 190 -5.92 0.91 13.65
C SER A 190 -6.88 -0.05 12.92
N GLU A 191 -7.85 -0.61 13.65
CA GLU A 191 -8.93 -1.42 13.08
C GLU A 191 -9.76 -0.64 12.03
N THR A 192 -9.80 0.69 12.13
CA THR A 192 -10.46 1.58 11.16
C THR A 192 -9.58 1.93 9.95
N ASN A 193 -8.43 1.29 9.80
CA ASN A 193 -7.45 1.50 8.74
C ASN A 193 -6.84 2.93 8.69
N THR A 194 -6.89 3.66 9.81
CA THR A 194 -6.22 4.96 10.01
C THR A 194 -4.89 4.73 10.73
N PHE A 195 -3.87 5.52 10.42
CA PHE A 195 -2.61 5.46 11.15
C PHE A 195 -2.76 5.96 12.59
N PHE A 196 -2.01 5.41 13.52
CA PHE A 196 -2.04 5.86 14.91
C PHE A 196 -1.65 7.33 15.04
N TYR A 197 -0.68 7.81 14.27
CA TYR A 197 -0.33 9.22 14.29
C TYR A 197 -1.48 10.15 13.89
N GLU A 198 -2.39 9.73 13.00
CA GLU A 198 -3.56 10.51 12.58
C GLU A 198 -4.61 10.62 13.71
N THR A 199 -4.63 9.65 14.62
CA THR A 199 -5.60 9.60 15.72
C THR A 199 -5.27 10.64 16.81
N TYR A 200 -3.98 10.92 17.02
CA TYR A 200 -3.48 11.78 18.09
C TYR A 200 -3.18 13.21 17.64
N LEU A 201 -3.11 13.46 16.33
CA LEU A 201 -2.75 14.76 15.80
C LEU A 201 -3.96 15.60 15.46
N LYS A 202 -3.89 16.90 15.76
CA LYS A 202 -4.80 17.88 15.17
C LYS A 202 -4.54 17.89 13.67
N LYS A 203 -5.58 17.65 12.87
CA LYS A 203 -5.53 17.56 11.40
C LYS A 203 -4.87 18.75 10.69
N ASP A 204 -4.67 19.87 11.38
CA ASP A 204 -4.16 21.11 10.82
C ASP A 204 -2.66 21.32 11.04
N SER A 205 -1.94 20.36 11.64
CA SER A 205 -0.51 20.47 11.87
C SER A 205 0.27 19.73 10.79
N GLU A 206 0.90 20.49 9.88
CA GLU A 206 1.84 19.91 8.88
C GLU A 206 3.14 19.43 9.51
N ILE A 207 3.40 19.81 10.76
CA ILE A 207 4.61 19.49 11.51
C ILE A 207 4.20 18.68 12.72
N ASN A 208 4.63 17.45 12.69
CA ASN A 208 4.32 16.50 13.76
C ASN A 208 5.55 16.32 14.63
N SER A 209 5.32 16.26 15.95
CA SER A 209 6.32 15.77 16.89
C SER A 209 6.80 14.37 16.50
N PRO A 210 7.87 13.86 17.07
CA PRO A 210 8.32 12.47 16.86
C PRO A 210 7.24 11.40 17.06
N GLU A 211 6.22 11.68 17.87
CA GLU A 211 5.06 10.81 18.04
C GLU A 211 4.10 10.85 16.84
N GLY A 212 4.35 11.73 15.88
CA GLY A 212 3.55 11.89 14.70
C GLY A 212 4.15 11.24 13.47
N ASN A 213 4.47 12.06 12.48
CA ASN A 213 4.88 11.64 11.14
C ASN A 213 6.40 11.42 11.02
N SER A 214 7.02 10.79 12.00
CA SER A 214 8.45 10.48 12.03
C SER A 214 8.72 9.08 12.57
N VAL A 215 9.88 8.54 12.22
CA VAL A 215 10.39 7.26 12.73
C VAL A 215 11.72 7.51 13.46
N GLU A 216 12.01 6.68 14.45
CA GLU A 216 13.30 6.74 15.16
C GLU A 216 14.21 5.63 14.64
N ILE A 217 15.41 6.01 14.25
CA ILE A 217 16.42 5.11 13.70
C ILE A 217 17.79 5.43 14.29
N ASP A 218 18.69 4.45 14.26
CA ASP A 218 20.07 4.64 14.62
C ASP A 218 21.03 4.55 13.43
N PHE A 219 22.32 4.74 13.69
CA PHE A 219 23.35 4.65 12.65
C PHE A 219 23.55 3.24 12.11
N ASN A 220 23.26 2.19 12.87
CA ASN A 220 23.37 0.82 12.37
C ASN A 220 22.23 0.52 11.37
N TYR A 221 21.03 1.06 11.62
CA TYR A 221 19.94 1.02 10.66
C TYR A 221 20.35 1.70 9.34
N LEU A 222 20.93 2.90 9.40
CA LEU A 222 21.35 3.65 8.20
C LEU A 222 22.44 2.95 7.38
N LYS A 223 23.27 2.11 8.02
CA LYS A 223 24.25 1.27 7.29
C LYS A 223 23.59 0.18 6.46
N LEU A 224 22.47 -0.38 6.95
CA LEU A 224 21.68 -1.39 6.24
C LEU A 224 20.73 -0.75 5.21
N ASN A 225 20.20 0.41 5.53
CA ASN A 225 19.23 1.16 4.72
C ASN A 225 19.78 2.58 4.46
N PRO A 226 20.72 2.75 3.55
CA PRO A 226 21.37 4.03 3.32
C PRO A 226 20.42 5.05 2.70
N ILE A 227 20.27 6.19 3.35
CA ILE A 227 19.49 7.34 2.87
C ILE A 227 20.46 8.38 2.28
N LYS A 228 20.11 8.93 1.12
CA LYS A 228 20.90 9.97 0.45
C LYS A 228 20.44 11.36 0.86
N SER A 229 21.38 12.20 1.20
CA SER A 229 21.11 13.63 1.37
C SER A 229 21.03 14.33 0.01
N ILE A 230 20.49 15.55 0.00
CA ILE A 230 20.45 16.40 -1.20
C ILE A 230 21.86 16.74 -1.77
N LYS A 231 22.91 16.43 -1.06
CA LYS A 231 24.32 16.55 -1.52
C LYS A 231 24.83 15.27 -2.19
N GLY A 232 23.96 14.25 -2.35
CA GLY A 232 24.29 12.97 -2.97
C GLY A 232 25.13 12.01 -2.11
N GLN A 233 25.41 12.36 -0.85
CA GLN A 233 26.12 11.50 0.10
C GLN A 233 25.16 10.87 1.11
N ASN A 234 25.62 9.83 1.82
CA ASN A 234 24.82 9.24 2.87
C ASN A 234 24.63 10.23 4.03
N VAL A 235 23.40 10.32 4.57
CA VAL A 235 23.02 11.25 5.64
C VAL A 235 23.87 11.10 6.91
N GLU A 236 24.41 9.91 7.18
CA GLU A 236 25.31 9.64 8.31
C GLU A 236 26.53 10.57 8.35
N LYS A 237 27.02 11.01 7.17
CA LYS A 237 28.19 11.89 7.08
C LYS A 237 27.89 13.34 7.47
N GLU A 238 26.63 13.70 7.53
CA GLU A 238 26.18 15.04 7.92
C GLU A 238 25.67 15.07 9.37
N ALA A 239 25.60 13.91 10.02
CA ALA A 239 25.17 13.80 11.40
C ALA A 239 26.26 14.31 12.38
N ILE A 240 25.80 15.00 13.41
CA ILE A 240 26.63 15.50 14.51
C ILE A 240 26.49 14.53 15.67
N ILE A 241 27.60 13.87 16.06
CA ILE A 241 27.60 12.93 17.17
C ILE A 241 27.85 13.70 18.44
N SER A 242 26.81 14.01 19.16
CA SER A 242 26.81 14.70 20.44
C SER A 242 25.55 14.36 21.23
N ASP A 243 25.69 14.24 22.55
CA ASP A 243 24.55 14.04 23.46
C ASP A 243 23.67 15.28 23.61
N LYS A 244 24.12 16.43 23.08
CA LYS A 244 23.38 17.71 23.05
C LYS A 244 22.78 18.03 21.68
N VAL A 245 22.92 17.16 20.69
CA VAL A 245 22.42 17.37 19.32
C VAL A 245 21.48 16.25 18.91
N LEU A 246 20.25 16.61 18.59
CA LEU A 246 19.31 15.72 17.93
C LEU A 246 19.48 15.85 16.41
N ASN A 247 19.83 14.76 15.74
CA ASN A 247 19.87 14.72 14.29
C ASN A 247 18.50 14.31 13.75
N ILE A 248 17.98 15.06 12.80
CA ILE A 248 16.72 14.72 12.11
C ILE A 248 16.94 14.73 10.60
N ILE A 249 16.39 13.71 9.93
CA ILE A 249 16.42 13.58 8.49
C ILE A 249 15.07 14.06 7.98
N VAL A 250 15.08 15.06 7.12
CA VAL A 250 13.87 15.73 6.62
C VAL A 250 13.84 15.68 5.09
N PRO A 251 12.76 15.26 4.44
CA PRO A 251 12.64 15.35 2.99
C PRO A 251 12.81 16.79 2.50
N ASN A 252 13.52 17.00 1.41
CA ASN A 252 13.80 18.33 0.87
C ASN A 252 12.52 19.14 0.54
N SER A 253 11.42 18.47 0.25
CA SER A 253 10.10 19.08 0.06
C SER A 253 9.59 19.85 1.28
N LYS A 254 10.07 19.53 2.48
CA LYS A 254 9.72 20.20 3.74
C LYS A 254 10.66 21.33 4.16
N LYS A 255 11.61 21.70 3.29
CA LYS A 255 12.62 22.75 3.59
C LYS A 255 11.98 24.09 3.96
N GLY A 256 10.83 24.43 3.39
CA GLY A 256 10.08 25.64 3.74
C GLY A 256 9.62 25.73 5.20
N LEU A 257 9.56 24.59 5.90
CA LEU A 257 9.10 24.45 7.29
C LEU A 257 10.26 24.32 8.30
N GLU A 258 11.50 24.59 7.89
CA GLU A 258 12.72 24.38 8.67
C GLU A 258 12.64 24.94 10.10
N LYS A 259 12.21 26.18 10.23
CA LYS A 259 12.13 26.86 11.53
C LYS A 259 11.17 26.16 12.49
N ASP A 260 10.01 25.78 12.00
CA ASP A 260 8.96 25.17 12.80
C ASP A 260 9.34 23.74 13.17
N ILE A 261 9.87 22.98 12.22
CA ILE A 261 10.41 21.64 12.47
C ILE A 261 11.50 21.70 13.54
N LYS A 262 12.46 22.61 13.41
CA LYS A 262 13.55 22.78 14.36
C LYS A 262 13.05 23.09 15.76
N ASN A 263 12.09 24.00 15.89
CA ASN A 263 11.51 24.37 17.19
C ASN A 263 10.77 23.21 17.83
N THR A 264 9.89 22.53 17.06
CA THR A 264 9.08 21.40 17.54
C THR A 264 9.98 20.26 18.05
N PHE A 265 11.02 19.92 17.27
CA PHE A 265 11.93 18.84 17.66
C PHE A 265 12.90 19.25 18.79
N LEU A 266 13.23 20.53 18.91
CA LEU A 266 14.01 21.02 20.04
C LEU A 266 13.19 20.97 21.35
N ASP A 267 11.88 21.31 21.29
CA ASP A 267 10.98 21.21 22.43
C ASP A 267 10.85 19.76 22.89
N TYR A 268 10.65 18.85 21.95
CA TYR A 268 10.61 17.41 22.26
C TYR A 268 11.93 16.90 22.86
N PHE A 269 13.05 17.28 22.29
CA PHE A 269 14.37 16.85 22.76
C PHE A 269 14.66 17.34 24.18
N TYR A 270 14.30 18.60 24.47
CA TYR A 270 14.40 19.14 25.82
C TYR A 270 13.46 18.42 26.79
N PHE A 271 12.21 18.18 26.39
CA PHE A 271 11.26 17.45 27.20
C PHE A 271 11.80 16.06 27.58
N GLN A 272 12.23 15.28 26.61
CA GLN A 272 12.75 13.93 26.87
C GLN A 272 14.04 13.92 27.70
N LYS A 273 14.98 14.78 27.35
CA LYS A 273 16.32 14.76 27.95
C LYS A 273 16.37 15.40 29.33
N VAL A 274 15.55 16.38 29.59
CA VAL A 274 15.60 17.20 30.81
C VAL A 274 14.37 17.01 31.68
N GLU A 275 13.18 17.26 31.14
CA GLU A 275 11.97 17.25 31.96
C GLU A 275 11.60 15.85 32.43
N VAL A 276 11.56 14.86 31.51
CA VAL A 276 11.30 13.45 31.86
C VAL A 276 12.37 12.93 32.81
N ALA A 277 13.65 13.18 32.53
CA ALA A 277 14.75 12.78 33.41
C ALA A 277 14.60 13.39 34.83
N ASN A 278 14.17 14.65 34.92
CA ASN A 278 13.98 15.33 36.21
C ASN A 278 12.75 14.84 36.99
N ILE A 279 11.72 14.32 36.32
CA ILE A 279 10.60 13.63 36.97
C ILE A 279 11.12 12.41 37.74
N TYR A 280 11.93 11.57 37.09
CA TYR A 280 12.53 10.40 37.71
C TYR A 280 13.53 10.78 38.78
N ASN A 281 14.43 11.73 38.52
CA ASN A 281 15.45 12.16 39.47
C ASN A 281 14.81 12.73 40.75
N LYS A 282 13.76 13.56 40.63
CA LYS A 282 13.01 14.09 41.79
C LYS A 282 12.37 12.98 42.62
N ALA A 283 11.77 11.99 41.97
CA ALA A 283 11.10 10.87 42.67
C ALA A 283 12.10 9.92 43.37
N LEU A 284 13.35 9.93 42.94
CA LEU A 284 14.42 9.05 43.43
C LEU A 284 15.47 9.77 44.26
N ASP A 285 15.22 11.04 44.65
CA ASP A 285 16.15 11.90 45.40
C ASP A 285 17.53 12.02 44.73
N LEU A 286 17.55 12.08 43.40
CA LEU A 286 18.75 12.24 42.57
C LEU A 286 18.90 13.71 42.14
N PRO A 287 20.15 14.15 41.83
CA PRO A 287 20.37 15.49 41.32
C PRO A 287 19.61 15.76 40.02
N ALA A 288 19.07 16.98 39.91
CA ALA A 288 18.43 17.38 38.67
C ALA A 288 19.42 17.54 37.51
N VAL A 289 18.99 17.24 36.30
CA VAL A 289 19.74 17.56 35.09
C VAL A 289 19.74 19.08 34.90
N ALA A 290 20.92 19.68 34.94
CA ALA A 290 21.14 21.13 34.87
C ALA A 290 21.45 21.59 33.43
N LEU A 291 20.63 21.14 32.44
CA LEU A 291 20.69 21.61 31.05
C LEU A 291 19.54 22.56 30.76
N SER A 292 19.84 23.66 30.11
CA SER A 292 18.83 24.55 29.56
C SER A 292 18.50 24.17 28.11
N LYS A 293 17.44 24.72 27.57
CA LYS A 293 17.07 24.46 26.17
C LYS A 293 18.10 25.02 25.18
N GLU A 294 18.79 26.09 25.58
CA GLU A 294 19.86 26.74 24.81
C GLU A 294 21.12 25.88 24.71
N ASP A 295 21.31 24.94 25.64
CA ASP A 295 22.41 23.97 25.60
C ASP A 295 22.20 22.85 24.58
N LEU A 296 20.98 22.73 24.06
CA LEU A 296 20.56 21.69 23.12
C LEU A 296 20.37 22.27 21.71
N SER A 297 20.55 21.44 20.72
CA SER A 297 20.33 21.84 19.33
C SER A 297 19.77 20.71 18.47
N VAL A 298 19.15 21.10 17.36
CA VAL A 298 18.65 20.18 16.33
C VAL A 298 19.46 20.41 15.05
N ASN A 299 20.07 19.34 14.55
CA ASN A 299 20.73 19.30 13.26
C ASN A 299 19.77 18.71 12.21
N ILE A 300 19.35 19.52 11.23
CA ILE A 300 18.50 19.09 10.14
C ILE A 300 19.34 18.65 8.97
N ILE A 301 19.15 17.41 8.52
CA ILE A 301 19.81 16.83 7.36
C ILE A 301 18.74 16.64 6.27
N TYR A 302 18.86 17.37 5.17
CA TYR A 302 17.89 17.24 4.09
C TYR A 302 18.20 16.04 3.21
N ALA A 303 17.22 15.13 3.13
CA ALA A 303 17.26 13.97 2.25
C ALA A 303 16.60 14.29 0.88
N GLU A 304 17.00 13.57 -0.15
CA GLU A 304 16.29 13.55 -1.41
C GLU A 304 14.84 13.09 -1.19
N ASN A 305 13.91 13.62 -2.00
CA ASN A 305 12.51 13.24 -1.89
C ASN A 305 12.27 11.81 -2.39
N ASN A 306 11.19 11.18 -1.91
CA ASN A 306 10.72 9.88 -2.37
C ASN A 306 11.79 8.76 -2.25
N GLN A 307 12.55 8.77 -1.17
CA GLN A 307 13.41 7.66 -0.82
C GLN A 307 12.63 6.67 0.06
N ASP A 308 12.63 5.43 -0.38
CA ASP A 308 12.03 4.33 0.38
C ASP A 308 12.99 3.88 1.50
N TYR A 309 12.41 3.46 2.61
CA TYR A 309 13.15 2.85 3.71
C TYR A 309 12.34 1.68 4.27
N PHE A 310 13.03 0.66 4.75
CA PHE A 310 12.38 -0.56 5.22
C PHE A 310 12.10 -0.49 6.73
N SER A 311 10.85 -0.67 7.13
CA SER A 311 10.43 -0.51 8.54
C SER A 311 10.66 -1.76 9.40
N TYR A 312 10.92 -2.93 8.83
CA TYR A 312 11.01 -4.22 9.52
C TYR A 312 9.75 -4.56 10.35
N ASP A 313 8.64 -3.94 10.04
CA ASP A 313 7.35 -4.16 10.70
C ASP A 313 6.21 -4.25 9.69
N SER A 314 5.69 -5.46 9.50
CA SER A 314 4.58 -5.73 8.57
C SER A 314 3.27 -5.01 8.90
N ASN A 315 3.15 -4.44 10.11
CA ASN A 315 1.95 -3.73 10.56
C ASN A 315 2.00 -2.23 10.25
N THR A 316 3.14 -1.70 9.81
CA THR A 316 3.30 -0.26 9.56
C THR A 316 2.93 0.17 8.13
N GLY A 317 2.34 -0.71 7.36
CA GLY A 317 1.78 -0.43 6.04
C GLY A 317 2.55 -1.06 4.88
N ASP A 318 1.94 -1.00 3.71
CA ASP A 318 2.58 -1.37 2.44
C ASP A 318 3.50 -0.21 2.03
N PHE A 319 4.81 -0.40 2.07
CA PHE A 319 5.84 0.54 1.65
C PHE A 319 6.37 0.16 0.28
#